data_c18267ad4559947d59e88bead23cdf7b
#
_entry.id   c18267ad4559947d59e88bead23cdf7b
#
_cell.length_a   1.000
_cell.length_b   1.000
_cell.length_c   1.000
_cell.angle_alpha   90.00
_cell.angle_beta   90.00
_cell.angle_gamma   90.00
#
_symmetry.space_group_name_H-M   'P 1'
#
loop_
_entity.id
_entity.type
_entity.pdbx_description
1 polymer ?
#
loop_
_entity_poly.entity_id
_entity_poly.type
_entity_poly.pdbx_seq_one_letter_code
_entity_poly.pdbx_strand_id
1 'polypeptide(L)'
;MDRKISIKIGAREFKLTASSPQQEEAIRLAAQTINNRLQDYTTRHPGKNMVDIMSMVALNETVSRIVLQKELKCRDAESDKLSEDLQRYLSGIDK
;
A
#
# COMPACT_ATOMS: atom_id res chain seq x y z
N MET A 1 21.19 -14.88 3.67
CA MET A 1 20.63 -16.10 4.28
C MET A 1 19.11 -15.99 4.31
N ASP A 2 18.45 -16.98 3.75
CA ASP A 2 16.99 -16.94 3.65
C ASP A 2 16.33 -17.22 4.99
N ARG A 3 15.28 -16.49 5.28
CA ARG A 3 14.53 -16.59 6.53
C ARG A 3 13.07 -16.83 6.22
N LYS A 4 12.48 -17.82 6.85
CA LYS A 4 11.05 -18.08 6.72
C LYS A 4 10.28 -17.20 7.70
N ILE A 5 9.30 -16.47 7.20
CA ILE A 5 8.49 -15.58 8.03
C ILE A 5 7.01 -15.82 7.75
N SER A 6 6.19 -15.47 8.73
CA SER A 6 4.72 -15.51 8.60
C SER A 6 4.19 -14.11 8.76
N ILE A 7 3.29 -13.70 7.88
CA ILE A 7 2.62 -12.42 7.97
C ILE A 7 1.12 -12.63 7.83
N LYS A 8 0.35 -11.69 8.36
CA LYS A 8 -1.10 -11.68 8.19
C LYS A 8 -1.51 -10.49 7.35
N ILE A 9 -2.38 -10.74 6.39
CA ILE A 9 -3.02 -9.67 5.61
C ILE A 9 -4.53 -9.93 5.70
N GLY A 10 -5.22 -9.04 6.41
CA GLY A 10 -6.62 -9.24 6.71
C GLY A 10 -6.78 -10.47 7.59
N ALA A 11 -7.60 -11.41 7.15
CA ALA A 11 -7.85 -12.65 7.89
C ALA A 11 -6.95 -13.80 7.45
N ARG A 12 -6.07 -13.57 6.48
CA ARG A 12 -5.25 -14.63 5.90
C ARG A 12 -3.82 -14.56 6.36
N GLU A 13 -3.23 -15.72 6.60
CA GLU A 13 -1.82 -15.85 6.94
C GLU A 13 -1.04 -16.31 5.71
N PHE A 14 0.10 -15.69 5.49
CA PHE A 14 1.00 -16.03 4.39
C PHE A 14 2.36 -16.38 4.94
N LYS A 15 2.94 -17.46 4.41
CA LYS A 15 4.30 -17.87 4.74
C LYS A 15 5.20 -17.48 3.57
N LEU A 16 6.20 -16.66 3.87
CA LEU A 16 7.09 -16.12 2.86
C LEU A 16 8.54 -16.37 3.25
N THR A 17 9.42 -16.19 2.29
CA THR A 17 10.86 -16.28 2.52
C THR A 17 11.48 -14.91 2.29
N ALA A 18 12.16 -14.40 3.30
CA ALA A 18 12.91 -13.15 3.19
C ALA A 18 14.38 -13.48 2.98
N SER A 19 15.03 -12.78 2.08
CA SER A 19 16.43 -13.02 1.73
C SER A 19 17.41 -12.33 2.68
N SER A 20 16.93 -11.41 3.50
CA SER A 20 17.78 -10.66 4.43
C SER A 20 16.93 -10.11 5.56
N PRO A 21 17.55 -9.71 6.70
CA PRO A 21 16.80 -9.03 7.77
C PRO A 21 16.14 -7.74 7.31
N GLN A 22 16.78 -7.02 6.40
CA GLN A 22 16.20 -5.79 5.85
C GLN A 22 14.96 -6.08 5.03
N GLN A 23 14.98 -7.15 4.25
CA GLN A 23 13.80 -7.55 3.48
C GLN A 23 12.68 -8.03 4.40
N GLU A 24 13.01 -8.77 5.46
CA GLU A 24 12.01 -9.19 6.44
C GLU A 24 11.32 -7.99 7.07
N GLU A 25 12.09 -6.98 7.48
CA GLU A 25 11.53 -5.77 8.06
C GLU A 25 10.60 -5.07 7.08
N ALA A 26 11.01 -4.96 5.81
CA ALA A 26 10.21 -4.32 4.79
C ALA A 26 8.89 -5.08 4.55
N ILE A 27 8.93 -6.41 4.53
CA ILE A 27 7.74 -7.23 4.34
C ILE A 27 6.77 -7.06 5.52
N ARG A 28 7.29 -7.07 6.75
CA ARG A 28 6.44 -6.90 7.93
C ARG A 28 5.81 -5.52 7.98
N LEU A 29 6.57 -4.50 7.61
CA LEU A 29 6.07 -3.14 7.56
C LEU A 29 5.02 -2.99 6.47
N ALA A 30 5.25 -3.62 5.31
CA ALA A 30 4.27 -3.62 4.22
C ALA A 30 2.96 -4.27 4.65
N ALA A 31 3.04 -5.42 5.34
CA ALA A 31 1.83 -6.10 5.82
C ALA A 31 1.07 -5.23 6.81
N GLN A 32 1.78 -4.56 7.72
CA GLN A 32 1.16 -3.65 8.68
C GLN A 32 0.46 -2.50 7.98
N THR A 33 1.12 -1.93 6.97
CA THR A 33 0.56 -0.82 6.19
C THR A 33 -0.71 -1.26 5.48
N ILE A 34 -0.69 -2.43 4.85
CA ILE A 34 -1.87 -2.97 4.17
C ILE A 34 -3.02 -3.16 5.16
N ASN A 35 -2.74 -3.75 6.31
CA ASN A 35 -3.78 -3.99 7.32
C ASN A 35 -4.38 -2.69 7.83
N ASN A 36 -3.57 -1.67 8.03
CA ASN A 36 -4.06 -0.35 8.42
C ASN A 36 -4.97 0.25 7.36
N ARG A 37 -4.59 0.12 6.08
CA ARG A 37 -5.42 0.59 4.98
C ARG A 37 -6.72 -0.18 4.87
N LEU A 38 -6.66 -1.51 5.03
CA LEU A 38 -7.86 -2.34 4.99
C LEU A 38 -8.85 -1.91 6.07
N GLN A 39 -8.37 -1.69 7.28
CA GLN A 39 -9.21 -1.26 8.38
C GLN A 39 -9.84 0.10 8.10
N ASP A 40 -9.07 1.02 7.58
CA ASP A 40 -9.51 2.37 7.22
C ASP A 40 -10.64 2.31 6.19
N TYR A 41 -10.42 1.57 5.11
CA TYR A 41 -11.44 1.45 4.05
C TYR A 41 -12.68 0.72 4.53
N THR A 42 -12.51 -0.31 5.35
CA THR A 42 -13.65 -1.03 5.91
C THR A 42 -14.52 -0.11 6.76
N THR A 43 -13.89 0.76 7.54
CA THR A 43 -14.61 1.70 8.38
C THR A 43 -15.35 2.75 7.55
N ARG A 44 -14.73 3.23 6.48
CA ARG A 44 -15.33 4.26 5.62
C ARG A 44 -16.41 3.72 4.70
N HIS A 45 -16.32 2.44 4.34
CA HIS A 45 -17.23 1.82 3.37
C HIS A 45 -17.85 0.56 3.95
N PRO A 46 -18.70 0.70 4.98
CA PRO A 46 -19.35 -0.47 5.57
C PRO A 46 -20.26 -1.13 4.53
N GLY A 47 -20.25 -2.45 4.53
CA GLY A 47 -21.07 -3.22 3.59
C GLY A 47 -20.36 -3.62 2.31
N LYS A 48 -19.18 -3.09 2.03
CA LYS A 48 -18.39 -3.52 0.87
C LYS A 48 -17.69 -4.84 1.17
N ASN A 49 -17.61 -5.71 0.16
CA ASN A 49 -16.93 -7.00 0.37
C ASN A 49 -15.42 -6.81 0.38
N MET A 50 -14.73 -7.81 0.93
CA MET A 50 -13.29 -7.72 1.13
C MET A 50 -12.52 -7.63 -0.19
N VAL A 51 -13.02 -8.27 -1.26
CA VAL A 51 -12.37 -8.21 -2.57
C VAL A 51 -12.35 -6.78 -3.10
N ASP A 52 -13.46 -6.08 -2.98
CA ASP A 52 -13.54 -4.68 -3.42
C ASP A 52 -12.60 -3.79 -2.59
N ILE A 53 -12.60 -3.99 -1.28
CA ILE A 53 -11.74 -3.22 -0.38
C ILE A 53 -10.26 -3.46 -0.69
N MET A 54 -9.87 -4.73 -0.85
CA MET A 54 -8.49 -5.07 -1.20
C MET A 54 -8.09 -4.52 -2.56
N SER A 55 -8.99 -4.55 -3.53
CA SER A 55 -8.72 -4.01 -4.85
C SER A 55 -8.45 -2.50 -4.78
N MET A 56 -9.22 -1.78 -4.00
CA MET A 56 -9.01 -0.34 -3.82
C MET A 56 -7.69 -0.05 -3.12
N VAL A 57 -7.36 -0.81 -2.08
CA VAL A 57 -6.08 -0.64 -1.39
C VAL A 57 -4.92 -0.92 -2.35
N ALA A 58 -5.00 -2.01 -3.11
CA ALA A 58 -3.95 -2.36 -4.07
C ALA A 58 -3.75 -1.26 -5.11
N LEU A 59 -4.84 -0.73 -5.65
CA LEU A 59 -4.77 0.35 -6.63
C LEU A 59 -4.12 1.59 -6.03
N ASN A 60 -4.56 2.01 -4.85
CA ASN A 60 -4.06 3.23 -4.23
C ASN A 60 -2.58 3.12 -3.86
N GLU A 61 -2.16 1.98 -3.31
CA GLU A 61 -0.76 1.79 -2.96
C GLU A 61 0.11 1.75 -4.22
N THR A 62 -0.38 1.15 -5.29
CA THR A 62 0.36 1.10 -6.55
C THR A 62 0.50 2.49 -7.18
N VAL A 63 -0.57 3.29 -7.16
CA VAL A 63 -0.51 4.67 -7.64
C VAL A 63 0.51 5.47 -6.82
N SER A 64 0.48 5.34 -5.50
CA SER A 64 1.43 6.02 -4.62
C SER A 64 2.86 5.63 -4.95
N ARG A 65 3.12 4.36 -5.20
CA ARG A 65 4.44 3.88 -5.55
C ARG A 65 4.92 4.47 -6.87
N ILE A 66 4.05 4.51 -7.88
CA ILE A 66 4.40 5.05 -9.18
C ILE A 66 4.73 6.54 -9.09
N VAL A 67 3.93 7.29 -8.33
CA VAL A 67 4.18 8.73 -8.15
C VAL A 67 5.51 8.97 -7.45
N LEU A 68 5.79 8.21 -6.39
CA LEU A 68 7.05 8.33 -5.67
C LEU A 68 8.26 7.99 -6.55
N GLN A 69 8.13 6.97 -7.39
CA GLN A 69 9.19 6.64 -8.34
C GLN A 69 9.47 7.77 -9.32
N LYS A 70 8.41 8.43 -9.80
CA LYS A 70 8.57 9.56 -10.71
C LYS A 70 9.18 10.76 -10.01
N GLU A 71 8.81 11.01 -8.76
CA GLU A 71 9.41 12.09 -7.98
C GLU A 71 10.90 11.88 -7.74
N LEU A 72 11.32 10.63 -7.53
CA LEU A 72 12.74 10.33 -7.39
C LEU A 72 13.53 10.59 -8.66
N LYS A 73 12.90 10.42 -9.81
CA LYS A 73 13.56 10.67 -11.10
C LYS A 73 13.56 12.14 -11.48
N CYS A 74 12.52 12.88 -11.13
CA CYS A 74 12.34 14.28 -11.49
C CYS A 74 12.25 15.12 -10.23
N ARG A 75 13.32 15.84 -9.90
CA ARG A 75 13.34 16.72 -8.72
C ARG A 75 13.16 18.17 -9.14
N ASP A 76 12.04 18.46 -9.76
CA ASP A 76 11.74 19.79 -10.24
C ASP A 76 10.27 20.11 -10.04
N ALA A 77 9.76 21.16 -10.74
CA ALA A 77 8.37 21.59 -10.62
C ALA A 77 7.36 20.50 -10.95
N GLU A 78 7.74 19.50 -11.75
CA GLU A 78 6.84 18.41 -12.10
C GLU A 78 6.54 17.50 -10.92
N SER A 79 7.49 17.35 -10.00
CA SER A 79 7.28 16.53 -8.79
C SER A 79 6.13 17.08 -7.96
N ASP A 80 6.08 18.41 -7.79
CA ASP A 80 5.00 19.03 -7.02
C ASP A 80 3.65 18.80 -7.67
N LYS A 81 3.60 18.89 -8.99
CA LYS A 81 2.37 18.66 -9.73
C LYS A 81 1.89 17.22 -9.59
N LEU A 82 2.81 16.25 -9.64
CA LEU A 82 2.47 14.84 -9.47
C LEU A 82 1.92 14.57 -8.08
N SER A 83 2.50 15.19 -7.05
CA SER A 83 2.00 15.05 -5.68
C SER A 83 0.60 15.61 -5.52
N GLU A 84 0.33 16.77 -6.14
CA GLU A 84 -1.00 17.35 -6.12
C GLU A 84 -2.02 16.47 -6.83
N ASP A 85 -1.65 15.92 -7.98
CA ASP A 85 -2.52 15.02 -8.73
C ASP A 85 -2.85 13.76 -7.93
N LEU A 86 -1.86 13.21 -7.23
CA LEU A 86 -2.07 12.06 -6.37
C LEU A 86 -3.05 12.37 -5.25
N GLN A 87 -2.89 13.52 -4.60
CA GLN A 87 -3.79 13.91 -3.52
C GLN A 87 -5.21 14.06 -4.01
N ARG A 88 -5.39 14.65 -5.18
CA ARG A 88 -6.73 14.78 -5.78
C ARG A 88 -7.35 13.43 -6.09
N TYR A 89 -6.54 12.50 -6.62
CA TYR A 89 -7.00 11.15 -6.92
C TYR A 89 -7.46 10.44 -5.65
N LEU A 90 -6.65 10.47 -4.60
CA LEU A 90 -6.96 9.80 -3.35
C LEU A 90 -8.20 10.40 -2.68
N SER A 91 -8.35 11.73 -2.75
CA SER A 91 -9.54 12.40 -2.21
C SER A 91 -10.80 11.99 -2.96
N GLY A 92 -10.71 11.78 -4.26
CA GLY A 92 -11.85 11.36 -5.08
C GLY A 92 -12.34 9.96 -4.73
N ILE A 93 -11.44 9.08 -4.31
CA ILE A 93 -11.79 7.70 -3.96
C ILE A 93 -12.55 7.64 -2.63
N ASP A 94 -12.28 8.57 -1.73
CA ASP A 94 -12.91 8.60 -0.41
C ASP A 94 -14.37 9.03 -0.42
N LYS A 95 -14.88 9.45 -1.56
CA LYS A 95 -16.27 9.88 -1.67
C LYS A 95 -17.25 8.74 -1.90
#